data_75b00e5f165a06945e572f372bcf7397
#
_entry.id   75b00e5f165a06945e572f372bcf7397
#
_cell.length_a   1.000
_cell.length_b   1.000
_cell.length_c   1.000
_cell.angle_alpha   90.00
_cell.angle_beta   90.00
_cell.angle_gamma   90.00
#
_symmetry.space_group_name_H-M   'P 1'
#
loop_
_entity.id
_entity.type
_entity.pdbx_description
1 polymer ?
#
loop_
_entity_poly.entity_id
_entity_poly.type
_entity_poly.pdbx_seq_one_letter_code
_entity_poly.pdbx_strand_id
1 'polypeptide(L)'
;MANEIIKGMGFHHIGLKAADFEKSLAFYKALGLKEIVRWGEGEKTIAMLDIGDGGCIELFANGGNEFAECGKWVHFAMKVDDVQKAYDTAIAAGATPHILPKVVPLDSTPKKISINIAFVKGPDGEQVEFFKEV
;
A
#
# COMPACT_ATOMS: atom_id res chain seq x y z
N MET A 1 7.25 -18.70 6.38
CA MET A 1 7.52 -19.34 7.69
C MET A 1 6.52 -18.85 8.72
N ALA A 2 6.01 -19.74 9.53
CA ALA A 2 5.15 -19.36 10.65
C ALA A 2 5.99 -18.78 11.79
N ASN A 3 5.42 -17.82 12.51
CA ASN A 3 6.05 -17.30 13.72
C ASN A 3 5.97 -18.35 14.81
N GLU A 4 7.11 -18.75 15.35
CA GLU A 4 7.21 -19.81 16.35
C GLU A 4 6.97 -19.33 17.78
N ILE A 5 7.08 -18.03 18.02
CA ILE A 5 6.91 -17.43 19.35
C ILE A 5 5.45 -17.01 19.56
N ILE A 6 4.86 -16.35 18.56
CA ILE A 6 3.45 -15.96 18.60
C ILE A 6 2.73 -16.69 17.49
N LYS A 7 1.97 -17.69 17.87
CA LYS A 7 1.24 -18.53 16.94
C LYS A 7 0.20 -17.71 16.17
N GLY A 8 0.13 -17.92 14.86
CA GLY A 8 -0.84 -17.26 13.99
C GLY A 8 -0.49 -15.82 13.62
N MET A 9 0.67 -15.31 14.02
CA MET A 9 1.10 -13.97 13.63
C MET A 9 1.31 -13.88 12.12
N GLY A 10 0.79 -12.81 11.50
CA GLY A 10 0.96 -12.50 10.09
C GLY A 10 0.56 -11.05 9.82
N PHE A 11 0.80 -10.55 8.62
CA PHE A 11 0.35 -9.21 8.25
C PHE A 11 -1.18 -9.17 8.22
N HIS A 12 -1.79 -8.15 8.82
CA HIS A 12 -3.23 -7.93 8.81
C HIS A 12 -3.61 -6.64 8.08
N HIS A 13 -3.11 -5.53 8.54
CA HIS A 13 -3.39 -4.25 7.91
C HIS A 13 -2.31 -3.23 8.22
N ILE A 14 -2.33 -2.15 7.47
CA ILE A 14 -1.60 -0.93 7.79
C ILE A 14 -2.61 0.21 7.87
N GLY A 15 -2.48 1.05 8.89
CA GLY A 15 -3.32 2.23 9.06
C GLY A 15 -2.81 3.40 8.23
N LEU A 16 -3.69 4.03 7.50
CA LEU A 16 -3.41 5.18 6.65
C LEU A 16 -4.46 6.26 6.87
N LYS A 17 -4.02 7.46 7.23
CA LYS A 17 -4.91 8.61 7.35
C LYS A 17 -5.03 9.33 6.02
N ALA A 18 -6.25 9.59 5.58
CA ALA A 18 -6.54 10.30 4.34
C ALA A 18 -7.02 11.72 4.62
N ALA A 19 -6.48 12.69 3.88
CA ALA A 19 -6.97 14.07 3.90
C ALA A 19 -8.36 14.16 3.24
N ASP A 20 -8.55 13.46 2.12
CA ASP A 20 -9.81 13.30 1.43
C ASP A 20 -10.16 11.81 1.35
N PHE A 21 -11.03 11.37 2.24
CA PHE A 21 -11.39 9.95 2.37
C PHE A 21 -11.94 9.35 1.07
N GLU A 22 -12.87 10.04 0.43
CA GLU A 22 -13.52 9.53 -0.79
C GLU A 22 -12.54 9.46 -1.97
N LYS A 23 -11.62 10.41 -2.07
CA LYS A 23 -10.57 10.42 -3.08
C LYS A 23 -9.62 9.24 -2.90
N SER A 24 -9.17 9.00 -1.66
CA SER A 24 -8.29 7.87 -1.35
C SER A 24 -9.00 6.54 -1.53
N LEU A 25 -10.26 6.45 -1.12
CA LEU A 25 -11.07 5.25 -1.32
C LEU A 25 -11.19 4.91 -2.82
N ALA A 26 -11.50 5.89 -3.66
CA ALA A 26 -11.60 5.71 -5.10
C ALA A 26 -10.26 5.27 -5.71
N PHE A 27 -9.15 5.86 -5.25
CA PHE A 27 -7.81 5.48 -5.70
C PHE A 27 -7.52 4.01 -5.43
N TYR A 28 -7.70 3.55 -4.18
CA TYR A 28 -7.39 2.17 -3.83
C TYR A 28 -8.37 1.18 -4.48
N LYS A 29 -9.64 1.54 -4.64
CA LYS A 29 -10.59 0.71 -5.40
C LYS A 29 -10.19 0.58 -6.88
N ALA A 30 -9.63 1.63 -7.48
CA ALA A 30 -9.12 1.57 -8.85
C ALA A 30 -7.90 0.64 -8.99
N LEU A 31 -7.17 0.39 -7.91
CA LEU A 31 -6.10 -0.61 -7.86
C LEU A 31 -6.64 -2.04 -7.61
N GLY A 32 -7.95 -2.19 -7.43
CA GLY A 32 -8.58 -3.48 -7.22
C GLY A 32 -8.83 -3.84 -5.76
N LEU A 33 -8.48 -2.97 -4.80
CA LEU A 33 -8.81 -3.22 -3.40
C LEU A 33 -10.32 -3.21 -3.21
N LYS A 34 -10.80 -4.05 -2.29
CA LYS A 34 -12.22 -4.17 -1.99
C LYS A 34 -12.52 -3.72 -0.57
N GLU A 35 -13.46 -2.80 -0.44
CA GLU A 35 -13.97 -2.43 0.87
C GLU A 35 -14.77 -3.58 1.45
N ILE A 36 -14.34 -4.09 2.62
CA ILE A 36 -14.97 -5.24 3.28
C ILE A 36 -15.82 -4.83 4.48
N VAL A 37 -15.48 -3.71 5.12
CA VAL A 37 -16.23 -3.20 6.26
C VAL A 37 -15.94 -1.71 6.43
N ARG A 38 -16.91 -0.99 6.93
CA ARG A 38 -16.82 0.45 7.23
C ARG A 38 -17.55 0.74 8.53
N TRP A 39 -17.04 1.70 9.30
CA TRP A 39 -17.73 2.19 10.50
C TRP A 39 -17.42 3.66 10.75
N GLY A 40 -18.13 4.27 11.71
CA GLY A 40 -18.00 5.68 12.01
C GLY A 40 -18.73 6.59 11.04
N GLU A 41 -18.76 7.87 11.36
CA GLU A 41 -19.41 8.92 10.56
C GLU A 41 -18.52 10.16 10.48
N GLY A 42 -18.59 10.87 9.35
CA GLY A 42 -17.82 12.09 9.13
C GLY A 42 -16.32 11.85 9.27
N GLU A 43 -15.64 12.65 10.06
CA GLU A 43 -14.20 12.51 10.32
C GLU A 43 -13.82 11.25 11.09
N LYS A 44 -14.78 10.54 11.66
CA LYS A 44 -14.58 9.28 12.36
C LYS A 44 -14.79 8.07 11.44
N THR A 45 -15.04 8.28 10.17
CA THR A 45 -15.20 7.19 9.20
C THR A 45 -13.91 6.42 9.04
N ILE A 46 -14.02 5.09 9.11
CA ILE A 46 -12.91 4.17 8.89
C ILE A 46 -13.40 3.07 7.96
N ALA A 47 -12.60 2.70 6.99
CA ALA A 47 -12.89 1.59 6.10
C ALA A 47 -11.72 0.61 6.04
N MET A 48 -12.03 -0.68 5.98
CA MET A 48 -11.06 -1.73 5.78
C MET A 48 -11.10 -2.18 4.32
N LEU A 49 -9.97 -2.13 3.65
CA LEU A 49 -9.84 -2.46 2.23
C LEU A 49 -8.95 -3.68 2.07
N ASP A 50 -9.50 -4.77 1.56
CA ASP A 50 -8.74 -5.99 1.28
C ASP A 50 -7.90 -5.80 0.01
N ILE A 51 -6.60 -6.08 0.12
CA ILE A 51 -5.64 -6.03 -1.00
C ILE A 51 -5.88 -7.18 -1.98
N GLY A 52 -6.37 -8.31 -1.48
CA GLY A 52 -6.65 -9.50 -2.29
C GLY A 52 -5.93 -10.76 -1.81
N ASP A 53 -5.13 -10.68 -0.75
CA ASP A 53 -4.43 -11.81 -0.13
C ASP A 53 -4.75 -11.96 1.35
N GLY A 54 -5.77 -11.25 1.83
CA GLY A 54 -6.14 -11.20 3.24
C GLY A 54 -5.51 -10.05 4.03
N GLY A 55 -4.48 -9.41 3.49
CA GLY A 55 -3.93 -8.19 4.05
C GLY A 55 -4.79 -6.98 3.70
N CYS A 56 -4.86 -5.99 4.61
CA CYS A 56 -5.76 -4.85 4.44
C CYS A 56 -5.05 -3.51 4.64
N ILE A 57 -5.62 -2.49 4.02
CA ILE A 57 -5.43 -1.09 4.41
C ILE A 57 -6.62 -0.69 5.28
N GLU A 58 -6.35 -0.13 6.44
CA GLU A 58 -7.36 0.54 7.27
C GLU A 58 -7.28 2.04 7.00
N LEU A 59 -8.28 2.56 6.30
CA LEU A 59 -8.32 3.94 5.83
C LEU A 59 -9.15 4.81 6.79
N PHE A 60 -8.53 5.86 7.32
CA PHE A 60 -9.11 6.80 8.28
C PHE A 60 -9.43 8.14 7.61
N ALA A 61 -10.59 8.71 7.89
CA ALA A 61 -11.04 9.97 7.31
C ALA A 61 -10.44 11.23 7.95
N ASN A 62 -9.62 11.11 8.98
CA ASN A 62 -9.15 12.24 9.79
C ASN A 62 -7.69 12.63 9.52
N GLY A 63 -7.24 12.54 8.29
CA GLY A 63 -5.84 12.79 7.94
C GLY A 63 -5.39 14.25 8.01
N GLY A 64 -6.34 15.18 8.04
CA GLY A 64 -6.02 16.61 7.97
C GLY A 64 -5.49 17.02 6.60
N ASN A 65 -5.14 18.30 6.45
CA ASN A 65 -4.65 18.84 5.18
C ASN A 65 -3.12 18.94 5.12
N GLU A 66 -2.43 18.56 6.17
CA GLU A 66 -0.97 18.63 6.21
C GLU A 66 -0.37 17.42 5.50
N PHE A 67 0.48 17.69 4.54
CA PHE A 67 1.29 16.67 3.88
C PHE A 67 2.40 16.23 4.84
N ALA A 68 2.44 14.95 5.15
CA ALA A 68 3.51 14.35 5.93
C ALA A 68 4.41 13.54 5.01
N GLU A 69 5.60 14.06 4.73
CA GLU A 69 6.60 13.35 3.93
C GLU A 69 7.15 12.17 4.73
N CYS A 70 6.66 10.97 4.47
CA CYS A 70 7.08 9.72 5.14
C CYS A 70 7.01 9.77 6.67
N GLY A 71 6.22 10.69 7.24
CA GLY A 71 6.29 10.99 8.66
C GLY A 71 5.84 9.88 9.59
N LYS A 72 4.96 9.01 9.17
CA LYS A 72 4.34 7.99 10.04
C LYS A 72 4.52 6.58 9.57
N TRP A 73 4.94 6.41 8.34
CA TRP A 73 5.35 5.13 7.77
C TRP A 73 6.31 5.39 6.62
N VAL A 74 7.21 4.43 6.34
CA VAL A 74 8.21 4.63 5.29
C VAL A 74 7.60 4.35 3.93
N HIS A 75 7.02 3.19 3.77
CA HIS A 75 6.24 2.80 2.62
C HIS A 75 5.33 1.63 2.98
N PHE A 76 4.43 1.34 2.06
CA PHE A 76 3.56 0.18 2.12
C PHE A 76 3.82 -0.64 0.85
N ALA A 77 4.12 -1.91 1.00
CA ALA A 77 4.44 -2.79 -0.11
C ALA A 77 3.33 -3.81 -0.37
N MET A 78 2.97 -3.92 -1.65
CA MET A 78 2.03 -4.93 -2.15
C MET A 78 2.78 -5.89 -3.08
N LYS A 79 2.72 -7.19 -2.78
CA LYS A 79 3.17 -8.22 -3.72
C LYS A 79 2.30 -8.18 -4.97
N VAL A 80 2.91 -8.25 -6.16
CA VAL A 80 2.22 -8.28 -7.46
C VAL A 80 2.90 -9.26 -8.41
N ASP A 81 2.16 -9.78 -9.37
CA ASP A 81 2.73 -10.69 -10.38
C ASP A 81 3.46 -9.92 -11.49
N ASP A 82 2.99 -8.71 -11.81
CA ASP A 82 3.52 -7.86 -12.88
C ASP A 82 3.67 -6.44 -12.37
N VAL A 83 4.90 -6.04 -12.06
CA VAL A 83 5.24 -4.73 -11.48
C VAL A 83 4.94 -3.59 -12.47
N GLN A 84 5.25 -3.78 -13.76
CA GLN A 84 4.99 -2.76 -14.77
C GLN A 84 3.49 -2.48 -14.92
N LYS A 85 2.69 -3.53 -15.00
CA LYS A 85 1.24 -3.42 -15.11
C LYS A 85 0.63 -2.75 -13.88
N ALA A 86 1.10 -3.11 -12.69
CA ALA A 86 0.64 -2.49 -11.44
C ALA A 86 0.98 -0.99 -11.41
N TYR A 87 2.21 -0.65 -11.79
CA TYR A 87 2.65 0.74 -11.89
C TYR A 87 1.76 1.54 -12.86
N ASP A 88 1.57 1.03 -14.09
CA ASP A 88 0.75 1.70 -15.11
C ASP A 88 -0.70 1.88 -14.64
N THR A 89 -1.25 0.89 -13.97
CA THR A 89 -2.60 0.95 -13.38
C THR A 89 -2.69 2.06 -12.33
N ALA A 90 -1.69 2.17 -11.47
CA ALA A 90 -1.65 3.21 -10.43
C ALA A 90 -1.54 4.60 -11.04
N ILE A 91 -0.73 4.79 -12.06
CA ILE A 91 -0.60 6.08 -12.77
C ILE A 91 -1.93 6.47 -13.42
N ALA A 92 -2.61 5.53 -14.08
CA ALA A 92 -3.93 5.76 -14.67
C ALA A 92 -4.99 6.10 -13.60
N ALA A 93 -4.84 5.59 -12.38
CA ALA A 93 -5.72 5.89 -11.24
C ALA A 93 -5.42 7.24 -10.57
N GLY A 94 -4.38 7.95 -11.00
CA GLY A 94 -4.03 9.27 -10.50
C GLY A 94 -2.83 9.32 -9.56
N ALA A 95 -2.08 8.24 -9.42
CA ALA A 95 -0.85 8.25 -8.62
C ALA A 95 0.23 9.12 -9.25
N THR A 96 1.09 9.68 -8.40
CA THR A 96 2.28 10.41 -8.83
C THR A 96 3.46 9.44 -8.98
N PRO A 97 4.20 9.46 -10.10
CA PRO A 97 5.42 8.67 -10.27
C PRO A 97 6.44 8.97 -9.18
N HIS A 98 7.12 7.94 -8.67
CA HIS A 98 8.20 8.10 -7.69
C HIS A 98 9.45 7.32 -8.09
N ILE A 99 9.36 5.98 -8.21
CA ILE A 99 10.43 5.14 -8.74
C ILE A 99 9.85 4.29 -9.85
N LEU A 100 10.39 4.44 -11.05
CA LEU A 100 9.98 3.65 -12.21
C LEU A 100 10.27 2.16 -11.98
N PRO A 101 9.49 1.26 -12.61
CA PRO A 101 9.76 -0.17 -12.53
C PRO A 101 11.20 -0.52 -12.87
N LYS A 102 11.84 -1.27 -11.99
CA LYS A 102 13.22 -1.71 -12.16
C LYS A 102 13.53 -2.98 -11.38
N VAL A 103 14.50 -3.73 -11.88
CA VAL A 103 15.07 -4.88 -11.17
C VAL A 103 16.30 -4.41 -10.38
N VAL A 104 16.32 -4.78 -9.10
CA VAL A 104 17.43 -4.45 -8.20
C VAL A 104 18.00 -5.75 -7.65
N PRO A 105 19.26 -6.10 -7.99
CA PRO A 105 19.94 -7.19 -7.30
C PRO A 105 20.31 -6.75 -5.89
N LEU A 106 20.01 -7.58 -4.90
CA LEU A 106 20.31 -7.31 -3.51
C LEU A 106 21.47 -8.18 -3.03
N ASP A 107 22.45 -7.56 -2.39
CA ASP A 107 23.52 -8.28 -1.70
C ASP A 107 23.03 -8.77 -0.34
N SER A 108 21.99 -9.59 -0.38
CA SER A 108 21.27 -10.08 0.79
C SER A 108 21.89 -11.37 1.36
N THR A 109 21.67 -11.60 2.64
CA THR A 109 22.07 -12.81 3.34
C THR A 109 20.88 -13.36 4.13
N PRO A 110 20.78 -14.66 4.34
CA PRO A 110 21.69 -15.75 3.92
C PRO A 110 21.58 -16.10 2.42
N LYS A 111 20.59 -15.54 1.72
CA LYS A 111 20.33 -15.80 0.30
C LYS A 111 20.39 -14.49 -0.48
N LYS A 112 21.09 -14.48 -1.60
CA LYS A 112 21.07 -13.34 -2.53
C LYS A 112 19.82 -13.42 -3.38
N ILE A 113 19.06 -12.30 -3.42
CA ILE A 113 17.85 -12.21 -4.21
C ILE A 113 17.91 -10.97 -5.11
N SER A 114 17.13 -11.02 -6.19
CA SER A 114 16.82 -9.83 -6.97
C SER A 114 15.33 -9.52 -6.80
N ILE A 115 15.00 -8.24 -6.84
CA ILE A 115 13.63 -7.79 -6.72
C ILE A 115 13.27 -6.91 -7.91
N ASN A 116 12.04 -7.02 -8.36
CA ASN A 116 11.45 -6.09 -9.30
C ASN A 116 10.51 -5.19 -8.50
N ILE A 117 10.75 -3.89 -8.55
CA ILE A 117 10.02 -2.91 -7.75
C ILE A 117 9.61 -1.70 -8.57
N ALA A 118 8.56 -1.04 -8.09
CA ALA A 118 8.19 0.31 -8.51
C ALA A 118 7.54 1.02 -7.32
N PHE A 119 7.68 2.33 -7.27
CA PHE A 119 7.04 3.17 -6.26
C PHE A 119 6.21 4.25 -6.93
N VAL A 120 5.04 4.47 -6.38
CA VAL A 120 4.19 5.61 -6.69
C VAL A 120 3.85 6.35 -5.39
N LYS A 121 3.35 7.56 -5.52
CA LYS A 121 2.76 8.29 -4.40
C LYS A 121 1.25 8.37 -4.58
N GLY A 122 0.53 8.03 -3.54
CA GLY A 122 -0.91 8.14 -3.49
C GLY A 122 -1.39 9.58 -3.20
N PRO A 123 -2.70 9.78 -3.00
CA PRO A 123 -3.30 11.11 -2.83
C PRO A 123 -2.75 11.93 -1.66
N ASP A 124 -2.27 11.27 -0.62
CA ASP A 124 -1.72 11.93 0.58
C ASP A 124 -0.19 11.96 0.59
N GLY A 125 0.44 11.63 -0.54
CA GLY A 125 1.90 11.59 -0.66
C GLY A 125 2.51 10.30 -0.10
N GLU A 126 1.69 9.37 0.35
CA GLU A 126 2.14 8.07 0.85
C GLU A 126 2.88 7.30 -0.24
N GLN A 127 3.96 6.65 0.13
CA GLN A 127 4.71 5.80 -0.79
C GLN A 127 4.10 4.41 -0.83
N VAL A 128 3.72 3.98 -2.03
CA VAL A 128 3.19 2.65 -2.31
C VAL A 128 4.19 1.91 -3.18
N GLU A 129 4.67 0.78 -2.71
CA GLU A 129 5.59 -0.08 -3.44
C GLU A 129 4.84 -1.26 -4.08
N PHE A 130 5.15 -1.52 -5.34
CA PHE A 130 4.81 -2.79 -5.99
C PHE A 130 6.06 -3.65 -6.03
N PHE A 131 5.95 -4.88 -5.57
CA PHE A 131 7.08 -5.73 -5.24
C PHE A 131 6.91 -7.13 -5.82
N LYS A 132 8.00 -7.65 -6.36
CA LYS A 132 8.11 -9.04 -6.80
C LYS A 132 9.55 -9.51 -6.62
N GLU A 133 9.75 -10.64 -5.97
CA GLU A 133 11.03 -11.34 -6.00
C GLU A 133 11.22 -12.01 -7.36
N VAL A 134 12.36 -11.84 -7.97
CA VAL A 134 12.68 -12.38 -9.29
C VAL A 134 13.94 -13.23 -9.30
#